data_83415f5b49a4afe68960e5e35e0dc87c
#
_entry.id   83415f5b49a4afe68960e5e35e0dc87c
#
_cell.length_a   1.000
_cell.length_b   1.000
_cell.length_c   1.000
_cell.angle_alpha   90.00
_cell.angle_beta   90.00
_cell.angle_gamma   90.00
#
_symmetry.space_group_name_H-M   'P 1'
#
loop_
_entity.id
_entity.type
_entity.pdbx_description
1 polymer ?
#
loop_
_entity_poly.entity_id
_entity_poly.type
_entity_poly.pdbx_seq_one_letter_code
_entity_poly.pdbx_strand_id
1 'polypeptide(L)'
;MAHETPKNRLSPLSLGLSALTGLLVVFSLAPHDHWWMAWFALVPWLYALRNTTLKQAALCGMVAGAVTNYGAFHWLTSLMNDFSNLGPGVYLVMALMALYQGVPYMLWAMFLRSGFPGPVTTGRTLFAAFLTAISFPVFEFFYPIVFPWYLANTQHTRPDLTGVIELAGTGLLSLAIVVVNLCLARALLPPEPADQGKLWPLKLGANHRMVLIGLAVLTVGSCWGFSTVRNRQLQTLTEQAEKLHLGLVQPNHWINTVRPLEAMHHYQRLTYSLVREQREKGRPLDLILWPESAVRTPIPRFTAERTQQGAEPQRYPMDLRTVEPGLVPPAAELMADRVPPSELWAVQRGHKVPMLFGTTMEDTDPNAVGALPGGPALYNCGVMIDELGSVVGIAPKVKLLLFGETIPLAGVFPFVYRLLPMASALVPGEGPVVIEHRQAKLGMMICYEDLLPWFHFDLARQNPDVLLNLTNDAWFGRTPEAECHLSLAKFRSVEGRVFLVRSTPTGVSCVVDATGAVVAELGMDQEGTLTYPVALLQVKTGWERFGDSVVWAGLFLVVGFLFFRSRVSTQ
;
A
#
# COMPACT_ATOMS: atom_id res chain seq x y z
N MET A 1 60.14 2.74 15.28
CA MET A 1 59.03 3.65 14.91
C MET A 1 57.89 2.80 14.39
N ALA A 2 56.90 2.54 15.20
CA ALA A 2 55.70 1.81 14.80
C ALA A 2 54.88 2.73 13.90
N HIS A 3 54.71 2.35 12.63
CA HIS A 3 53.73 2.99 11.76
C HIS A 3 52.34 2.79 12.35
N GLU A 4 51.82 3.80 13.04
CA GLU A 4 50.40 3.90 13.31
C GLU A 4 49.68 3.90 11.95
N THR A 5 48.98 2.81 11.65
CA THR A 5 48.02 2.76 10.57
C THR A 5 47.00 3.88 10.74
N PRO A 6 46.75 4.72 9.74
CA PRO A 6 45.81 5.84 9.87
C PRO A 6 44.46 5.29 10.29
N LYS A 7 43.98 5.73 11.46
CA LYS A 7 42.66 5.40 12.00
C LYS A 7 41.61 5.67 10.92
N ASN A 8 41.00 4.61 10.49
CA ASN A 8 39.93 4.40 9.54
C ASN A 8 38.89 5.54 9.59
N ARG A 9 39.12 6.66 8.92
CA ARG A 9 38.06 7.65 8.68
C ARG A 9 37.16 7.12 7.56
N LEU A 10 35.84 7.19 7.74
CA LEU A 10 34.89 6.84 6.69
C LEU A 10 35.15 7.74 5.47
N SER A 11 35.30 7.12 4.32
CA SER A 11 35.57 7.84 3.06
C SER A 11 34.33 8.66 2.64
N PRO A 12 34.47 9.93 2.26
CA PRO A 12 33.39 10.69 1.62
C PRO A 12 32.80 9.98 0.40
N LEU A 13 33.61 9.22 -0.34
CA LEU A 13 33.16 8.38 -1.46
C LEU A 13 32.17 7.31 -0.98
N SER A 14 32.40 6.66 0.17
CA SER A 14 31.48 5.64 0.69
C SER A 14 30.12 6.25 1.04
N LEU A 15 30.08 7.45 1.62
CA LEU A 15 28.83 8.17 1.88
C LEU A 15 28.13 8.59 0.59
N GLY A 16 28.89 9.10 -0.39
CA GLY A 16 28.35 9.48 -1.71
C GLY A 16 27.73 8.31 -2.46
N LEU A 17 28.40 7.14 -2.44
CA LEU A 17 27.86 5.91 -3.07
C LEU A 17 26.65 5.36 -2.34
N SER A 18 26.58 5.50 -1.01
CA SER A 18 25.40 5.14 -0.24
C SER A 18 24.22 6.05 -0.58
N ALA A 19 24.44 7.35 -0.69
CA ALA A 19 23.43 8.31 -1.12
C ALA A 19 22.99 8.05 -2.58
N LEU A 20 23.93 7.72 -3.47
CA LEU A 20 23.63 7.34 -4.86
C LEU A 20 22.69 6.12 -4.93
N THR A 21 22.94 5.11 -4.09
CA THR A 21 22.01 3.96 -3.98
C THR A 21 20.60 4.42 -3.60
N GLY A 22 20.48 5.28 -2.57
CA GLY A 22 19.19 5.83 -2.19
C GLY A 22 18.48 6.55 -3.33
N LEU A 23 19.19 7.39 -4.08
CA LEU A 23 18.65 8.08 -5.25
C LEU A 23 18.22 7.12 -6.36
N LEU A 24 19.03 6.09 -6.68
CA LEU A 24 18.67 5.09 -7.70
C LEU A 24 17.38 4.35 -7.32
N VAL A 25 17.17 4.04 -6.03
CA VAL A 25 15.94 3.43 -5.55
C VAL A 25 14.78 4.41 -5.67
N VAL A 26 14.94 5.68 -5.28
CA VAL A 26 13.90 6.72 -5.44
C VAL A 26 13.47 6.85 -6.90
N PHE A 27 14.43 6.94 -7.83
CA PHE A 27 14.11 7.03 -9.26
C PHE A 27 13.46 5.75 -9.81
N SER A 28 13.56 4.64 -9.11
CA SER A 28 12.86 3.39 -9.49
C SER A 28 11.42 3.31 -8.99
N LEU A 29 11.02 4.19 -8.07
CA LEU A 29 9.67 4.27 -7.50
C LEU A 29 8.83 5.31 -8.24
N ALA A 30 7.50 5.25 -8.03
CA ALA A 30 6.58 6.30 -8.47
C ALA A 30 6.96 7.66 -7.83
N PRO A 31 6.80 8.76 -8.54
CA PRO A 31 6.28 8.91 -9.91
C PRO A 31 7.37 8.83 -11.00
N HIS A 32 8.62 8.49 -10.65
CA HIS A 32 9.74 8.50 -11.61
C HIS A 32 9.76 7.27 -12.52
N ASP A 33 9.44 6.09 -11.98
CA ASP A 33 9.17 4.82 -12.70
C ASP A 33 10.33 4.25 -13.54
N HIS A 34 11.56 4.61 -13.22
CA HIS A 34 12.74 4.01 -13.85
C HIS A 34 13.03 2.62 -13.26
N TRP A 35 12.07 1.70 -13.35
CA TRP A 35 12.05 0.37 -12.75
C TRP A 35 13.34 -0.45 -12.93
N TRP A 36 14.02 -0.28 -14.06
CA TRP A 36 15.26 -0.99 -14.41
C TRP A 36 16.43 -0.63 -13.51
N MET A 37 16.43 0.57 -12.90
CA MET A 37 17.50 1.00 -11.99
C MET A 37 17.57 0.12 -10.74
N ALA A 38 16.45 -0.40 -10.23
CA ALA A 38 16.41 -1.24 -9.04
C ALA A 38 17.29 -2.50 -9.17
N TRP A 39 17.44 -3.03 -10.38
CA TRP A 39 18.21 -4.24 -10.63
C TRP A 39 19.72 -4.08 -10.43
N PHE A 40 20.24 -2.86 -10.28
CA PHE A 40 21.63 -2.56 -9.94
C PHE A 40 21.80 -1.44 -8.89
N ALA A 41 20.70 -0.90 -8.36
CA ALA A 41 20.71 0.23 -7.44
C ALA A 41 21.55 0.00 -6.17
N LEU A 42 21.67 -1.25 -5.71
CA LEU A 42 22.42 -1.59 -4.51
C LEU A 42 23.93 -1.77 -4.78
N VAL A 43 24.36 -1.87 -6.04
CA VAL A 43 25.78 -2.11 -6.39
C VAL A 43 26.72 -1.01 -5.87
N PRO A 44 26.42 0.30 -6.00
CA PRO A 44 27.24 1.36 -5.44
C PRO A 44 27.41 1.24 -3.92
N TRP A 45 26.34 0.91 -3.21
CA TRP A 45 26.36 0.75 -1.77
C TRP A 45 27.16 -0.50 -1.34
N LEU A 46 26.98 -1.63 -2.04
CA LEU A 46 27.79 -2.84 -1.81
C LEU A 46 29.28 -2.56 -2.01
N TYR A 47 29.65 -1.67 -2.94
CA TYR A 47 31.02 -1.18 -3.07
C TYR A 47 31.43 -0.32 -1.87
N ALA A 48 30.59 0.60 -1.44
CA ALA A 48 30.83 1.50 -0.32
C ALA A 48 31.05 0.75 1.01
N LEU A 49 30.36 -0.37 1.21
CA LEU A 49 30.45 -1.21 2.42
C LEU A 49 31.77 -1.99 2.51
N ARG A 50 32.54 -2.06 1.43
CA ARG A 50 33.84 -2.73 1.44
C ARG A 50 34.80 -1.97 2.36
N ASN A 51 35.65 -2.71 3.08
CA ASN A 51 36.64 -2.16 4.00
C ASN A 51 36.08 -1.24 5.10
N THR A 52 34.77 -1.30 5.38
CA THR A 52 34.13 -0.55 6.48
C THR A 52 34.14 -1.35 7.77
N THR A 53 34.23 -0.66 8.89
CA THR A 53 33.91 -1.22 10.22
C THR A 53 32.40 -1.36 10.37
N LEU A 54 31.93 -2.09 11.39
CA LEU A 54 30.51 -2.26 11.66
C LEU A 54 29.80 -0.91 11.86
N LYS A 55 30.43 0.04 12.60
CA LYS A 55 29.86 1.39 12.81
C LYS A 55 29.78 2.19 11.51
N GLN A 56 30.79 2.07 10.65
CA GLN A 56 30.81 2.74 9.34
C GLN A 56 29.78 2.15 8.39
N ALA A 57 29.59 0.83 8.42
CA ALA A 57 28.56 0.16 7.64
C ALA A 57 27.16 0.60 8.09
N ALA A 58 26.92 0.71 9.41
CA ALA A 58 25.68 1.24 9.96
C ALA A 58 25.39 2.67 9.43
N LEU A 59 26.42 3.55 9.41
CA LEU A 59 26.24 4.90 8.89
C LEU A 59 25.99 4.91 7.37
N CYS A 60 26.70 4.10 6.60
CA CYS A 60 26.44 3.96 5.15
C CYS A 60 25.03 3.44 4.88
N GLY A 61 24.57 2.45 5.65
CA GLY A 61 23.20 1.93 5.55
C GLY A 61 22.17 2.99 5.91
N MET A 62 22.40 3.74 6.99
CA MET A 62 21.52 4.83 7.39
C MET A 62 21.43 5.92 6.32
N VAL A 63 22.54 6.30 5.69
CA VAL A 63 22.55 7.29 4.59
C VAL A 63 21.75 6.77 3.40
N ALA A 64 21.98 5.51 2.96
CA ALA A 64 21.23 4.93 1.86
C ALA A 64 19.71 4.91 2.16
N GLY A 65 19.33 4.40 3.35
CA GLY A 65 17.94 4.32 3.77
C GLY A 65 17.27 5.67 3.98
N ALA A 66 17.97 6.63 4.58
CA ALA A 66 17.43 7.97 4.80
C ALA A 66 17.19 8.72 3.48
N VAL A 67 18.14 8.65 2.53
CA VAL A 67 17.98 9.25 1.20
C VAL A 67 16.83 8.60 0.45
N THR A 68 16.71 7.28 0.49
CA THR A 68 15.59 6.56 -0.11
C THR A 68 14.26 7.02 0.46
N ASN A 69 14.11 7.00 1.79
CA ASN A 69 12.82 7.30 2.40
C ASN A 69 12.48 8.79 2.38
N TYR A 70 13.47 9.68 2.49
CA TYR A 70 13.23 11.09 2.31
C TYR A 70 12.75 11.40 0.88
N GLY A 71 13.41 10.83 -0.13
CA GLY A 71 13.02 11.04 -1.53
C GLY A 71 11.66 10.43 -1.87
N ALA A 72 11.36 9.22 -1.40
CA ALA A 72 10.09 8.54 -1.65
C ALA A 72 8.89 9.22 -0.98
N PHE A 73 9.10 9.84 0.19
CA PHE A 73 8.01 10.39 1.02
C PHE A 73 8.09 11.92 1.23
N HIS A 74 8.89 12.64 0.44
CA HIS A 74 9.03 14.10 0.57
C HIS A 74 7.69 14.86 0.46
N TRP A 75 6.70 14.30 -0.22
CA TRP A 75 5.36 14.85 -0.35
C TRP A 75 4.63 14.98 1.01
N LEU A 76 5.00 14.22 2.04
CA LEU A 76 4.47 14.39 3.40
C LEU A 76 4.79 15.77 4.00
N THR A 77 5.80 16.47 3.51
CA THR A 77 6.07 17.86 3.95
C THR A 77 4.93 18.78 3.60
N SER A 78 4.26 18.59 2.45
CA SER A 78 3.07 19.34 2.05
C SER A 78 1.93 19.10 3.03
N LEU A 79 1.59 17.83 3.29
CA LEU A 79 0.57 17.44 4.26
C LEU A 79 0.82 18.08 5.63
N MET A 80 2.06 17.98 6.14
CA MET A 80 2.40 18.54 7.45
C MET A 80 2.34 20.07 7.47
N ASN A 81 2.71 20.76 6.39
CA ASN A 81 2.61 22.21 6.29
C ASN A 81 1.15 22.69 6.29
N ASP A 82 0.26 21.97 5.57
CA ASP A 82 -1.14 22.35 5.45
C ASP A 82 -1.92 22.09 6.75
N PHE A 83 -1.48 21.11 7.53
CA PHE A 83 -2.26 20.56 8.63
C PHE A 83 -1.59 20.58 10.00
N SER A 84 -0.39 21.14 10.13
CA SER A 84 0.26 21.31 11.43
C SER A 84 0.76 22.75 11.62
N ASN A 85 0.88 23.17 12.89
CA ASN A 85 1.44 24.46 13.25
C ASN A 85 2.97 24.39 13.47
N LEU A 86 3.65 23.42 12.85
CA LEU A 86 5.08 23.17 13.07
C LEU A 86 6.01 24.12 12.30
N GLY A 87 5.51 24.81 11.28
CA GLY A 87 6.33 25.68 10.43
C GLY A 87 7.59 24.95 9.90
N PRO A 88 8.80 25.55 9.99
CA PRO A 88 10.03 24.88 9.52
C PRO A 88 10.38 23.58 10.25
N GLY A 89 9.77 23.30 11.40
CA GLY A 89 9.92 22.02 12.11
C GLY A 89 9.46 20.81 11.33
N VAL A 90 8.60 20.99 10.32
CA VAL A 90 8.17 19.92 9.39
C VAL A 90 9.37 19.21 8.75
N TYR A 91 10.39 19.95 8.31
CA TYR A 91 11.57 19.34 7.70
C TYR A 91 12.38 18.48 8.68
N LEU A 92 12.41 18.88 9.97
CA LEU A 92 13.03 18.06 11.01
C LEU A 92 12.24 16.76 11.24
N VAL A 93 10.91 16.85 11.32
CA VAL A 93 10.04 15.66 11.46
C VAL A 93 10.23 14.73 10.27
N MET A 94 10.27 15.26 9.04
CA MET A 94 10.54 14.48 7.82
C MET A 94 11.92 13.79 7.86
N ALA A 95 12.96 14.51 8.31
CA ALA A 95 14.29 13.92 8.43
C ALA A 95 14.33 12.80 9.47
N LEU A 96 13.67 12.97 10.62
CA LEU A 96 13.56 11.95 11.67
C LEU A 96 12.78 10.72 11.16
N MET A 97 11.69 10.95 10.42
CA MET A 97 10.92 9.87 9.80
C MET A 97 11.75 9.11 8.75
N ALA A 98 12.50 9.82 7.91
CA ALA A 98 13.38 9.20 6.91
C ALA A 98 14.49 8.37 7.56
N LEU A 99 15.06 8.84 8.67
CA LEU A 99 16.02 8.09 9.47
C LEU A 99 15.37 6.85 10.09
N TYR A 100 14.17 6.98 10.67
CA TYR A 100 13.43 5.87 11.24
C TYR A 100 13.13 4.80 10.17
N GLN A 101 12.54 5.18 9.06
CA GLN A 101 12.24 4.25 7.97
C GLN A 101 13.49 3.73 7.24
N GLY A 102 14.64 4.40 7.38
CA GLY A 102 15.94 3.97 6.84
C GLY A 102 16.63 2.85 7.62
N VAL A 103 16.17 2.54 8.84
CA VAL A 103 16.78 1.52 9.73
C VAL A 103 16.93 0.15 9.07
N PRO A 104 16.01 -0.39 8.26
CA PRO A 104 16.22 -1.67 7.57
C PRO A 104 17.52 -1.73 6.76
N TYR A 105 17.86 -0.65 6.06
CA TYR A 105 19.12 -0.53 5.33
C TYR A 105 20.34 -0.56 6.27
N MET A 106 20.26 0.15 7.39
CA MET A 106 21.30 0.12 8.41
C MET A 106 21.51 -1.29 8.98
N LEU A 107 20.41 -1.97 9.33
CA LEU A 107 20.47 -3.34 9.87
C LEU A 107 21.07 -4.31 8.86
N TRP A 108 20.69 -4.21 7.59
CA TRP A 108 21.24 -5.07 6.55
C TRP A 108 22.74 -4.80 6.31
N ALA A 109 23.18 -3.54 6.29
CA ALA A 109 24.59 -3.19 6.18
C ALA A 109 25.42 -3.76 7.34
N MET A 110 24.90 -3.66 8.58
CA MET A 110 25.52 -4.25 9.76
C MET A 110 25.55 -5.78 9.67
N PHE A 111 24.49 -6.41 9.21
CA PHE A 111 24.42 -7.85 9.00
C PHE A 111 25.46 -8.32 7.99
N LEU A 112 25.57 -7.65 6.84
CA LEU A 112 26.59 -7.89 5.82
C LEU A 112 28.01 -7.85 6.42
N ARG A 113 28.31 -6.83 7.22
CA ARG A 113 29.67 -6.64 7.81
C ARG A 113 29.93 -7.49 9.03
N SER A 114 28.90 -8.09 9.62
CA SER A 114 29.08 -8.95 10.79
C SER A 114 29.92 -10.22 10.49
N GLY A 115 30.02 -10.61 9.22
CA GLY A 115 30.82 -11.74 8.74
C GLY A 115 30.26 -13.11 9.11
N PHE A 116 30.71 -14.13 8.42
CA PHE A 116 30.35 -15.53 8.66
C PHE A 116 31.52 -16.25 9.30
N PRO A 117 31.46 -16.72 10.56
CA PRO A 117 32.58 -17.34 11.27
C PRO A 117 32.99 -18.70 10.67
N GLY A 118 34.32 -19.04 10.63
CA GLY A 118 34.95 -20.34 10.28
C GLY A 118 35.52 -20.45 8.85
N PRO A 119 36.01 -21.63 8.43
CA PRO A 119 36.75 -21.79 7.17
C PRO A 119 35.90 -21.54 5.93
N VAL A 120 36.52 -21.00 4.87
CA VAL A 120 35.86 -20.73 3.60
C VAL A 120 35.75 -22.04 2.81
N THR A 121 34.54 -22.59 2.77
CA THR A 121 34.18 -23.72 1.89
C THR A 121 33.13 -23.27 0.88
N THR A 122 33.01 -23.97 -0.26
CA THR A 122 32.04 -23.62 -1.31
C THR A 122 30.59 -23.61 -0.77
N GLY A 123 30.19 -24.66 -0.05
CA GLY A 123 28.83 -24.76 0.51
C GLY A 123 28.52 -23.63 1.48
N ARG A 124 29.49 -23.26 2.31
CA ARG A 124 29.35 -22.16 3.25
C ARG A 124 29.27 -20.81 2.57
N THR A 125 30.05 -20.60 1.52
CA THR A 125 30.00 -19.36 0.73
C THR A 125 28.65 -19.20 0.06
N LEU A 126 28.06 -20.28 -0.49
CA LEU A 126 26.71 -20.27 -1.07
C LEU A 126 25.64 -20.01 -0.02
N PHE A 127 25.74 -20.66 1.14
CA PHE A 127 24.81 -20.42 2.25
C PHE A 127 24.89 -18.96 2.73
N ALA A 128 26.10 -18.42 2.89
CA ALA A 128 26.30 -17.04 3.29
C ALA A 128 25.74 -16.05 2.25
N ALA A 129 25.92 -16.31 0.97
CA ALA A 129 25.34 -15.49 -0.11
C ALA A 129 23.81 -15.54 -0.10
N PHE A 130 23.22 -16.73 0.06
CA PHE A 130 21.77 -16.89 0.18
C PHE A 130 21.21 -16.18 1.42
N LEU A 131 21.83 -16.40 2.59
CA LEU A 131 21.41 -15.76 3.83
C LEU A 131 21.54 -14.22 3.76
N THR A 132 22.57 -13.73 3.08
CA THR A 132 22.75 -12.31 2.79
C THR A 132 21.60 -11.78 1.91
N ALA A 133 21.22 -12.50 0.87
CA ALA A 133 20.16 -12.09 -0.03
C ALA A 133 18.80 -12.05 0.67
N ILE A 134 18.46 -13.12 1.38
CA ILE A 134 17.14 -13.25 2.04
C ILE A 134 16.98 -12.33 3.26
N SER A 135 18.09 -11.92 3.89
CA SER A 135 18.02 -11.04 5.06
C SER A 135 17.53 -9.63 4.74
N PHE A 136 17.70 -9.13 3.51
CA PHE A 136 17.19 -7.80 3.13
C PHE A 136 15.67 -7.74 3.20
N PRO A 137 14.91 -8.59 2.46
CA PRO A 137 13.45 -8.60 2.58
C PRO A 137 12.95 -8.93 4.01
N VAL A 138 13.73 -9.66 4.83
CA VAL A 138 13.38 -9.87 6.25
C VAL A 138 13.40 -8.56 7.02
N PHE A 139 14.47 -7.76 6.91
CA PHE A 139 14.54 -6.47 7.60
C PHE A 139 13.51 -5.48 7.07
N GLU A 140 13.27 -5.48 5.76
CA GLU A 140 12.29 -4.65 5.09
C GLU A 140 10.85 -4.95 5.58
N PHE A 141 10.51 -6.23 5.75
CA PHE A 141 9.16 -6.69 6.09
C PHE A 141 8.84 -6.59 7.59
N PHE A 142 9.79 -6.96 8.46
CA PHE A 142 9.54 -7.04 9.90
C PHE A 142 9.85 -5.76 10.67
N TYR A 143 10.54 -4.81 10.06
CA TYR A 143 10.74 -3.53 10.69
C TYR A 143 9.43 -2.71 10.63
N PRO A 144 8.97 -2.15 11.76
CA PRO A 144 7.67 -1.45 11.81
C PRO A 144 7.77 -0.06 11.16
N ILE A 145 7.68 0.02 9.84
CA ILE A 145 7.64 1.28 9.09
C ILE A 145 6.23 1.86 9.07
N VAL A 146 6.14 3.19 9.01
CA VAL A 146 4.85 3.91 9.02
C VAL A 146 4.11 3.71 7.70
N PHE A 147 4.83 3.84 6.58
CA PHE A 147 4.28 3.55 5.25
C PHE A 147 4.99 2.32 4.69
N PRO A 148 4.34 1.14 4.71
CA PRO A 148 4.94 -0.09 4.22
C PRO A 148 5.19 -0.01 2.72
N TRP A 149 6.45 -0.08 2.35
CA TRP A 149 6.89 -0.25 0.97
C TRP A 149 8.07 -1.22 0.94
N TYR A 150 8.27 -1.86 -0.18
CA TYR A 150 9.27 -2.91 -0.36
C TYR A 150 10.05 -2.65 -1.64
N LEU A 151 11.27 -3.14 -1.72
CA LEU A 151 12.09 -3.00 -2.93
C LEU A 151 11.37 -3.56 -4.17
N ALA A 152 10.53 -4.57 -4.00
CA ALA A 152 9.63 -5.10 -5.03
C ALA A 152 8.75 -4.03 -5.67
N ASN A 153 8.33 -2.99 -4.92
CA ASN A 153 7.43 -1.94 -5.42
C ASN A 153 8.05 -1.10 -6.55
N THR A 154 9.38 -1.11 -6.68
CA THR A 154 10.07 -0.50 -7.82
C THR A 154 9.66 -1.12 -9.17
N GLN A 155 9.00 -2.29 -9.16
CA GLN A 155 8.57 -3.01 -10.35
C GLN A 155 7.06 -2.84 -10.65
N HIS A 156 6.36 -1.92 -10.00
CA HIS A 156 4.90 -1.76 -10.10
C HIS A 156 4.40 -1.46 -11.53
N THR A 157 5.24 -0.91 -12.41
CA THR A 157 4.91 -0.65 -13.82
C THR A 157 5.10 -1.88 -14.72
N ARG A 158 5.55 -3.03 -14.17
CA ARG A 158 5.98 -4.21 -14.92
C ARG A 158 5.20 -5.47 -14.52
N PRO A 159 3.93 -5.60 -14.95
CA PRO A 159 3.14 -6.82 -14.72
C PRO A 159 3.82 -8.09 -15.22
N ASP A 160 4.70 -7.97 -16.21
CA ASP A 160 5.53 -9.05 -16.75
C ASP A 160 6.72 -9.46 -15.86
N LEU A 161 6.95 -8.78 -14.74
CA LEU A 161 7.94 -9.14 -13.72
C LEU A 161 7.32 -9.43 -12.35
N THR A 162 6.17 -8.81 -12.04
CA THR A 162 5.56 -8.88 -10.71
C THR A 162 4.78 -10.17 -10.46
N GLY A 163 4.50 -10.96 -11.50
CA GLY A 163 3.69 -12.18 -11.38
C GLY A 163 4.17 -13.18 -10.35
N VAL A 164 5.47 -13.25 -10.06
CA VAL A 164 6.06 -14.16 -9.06
C VAL A 164 5.57 -13.89 -7.63
N ILE A 165 5.01 -12.72 -7.37
CA ILE A 165 4.46 -12.32 -6.06
C ILE A 165 3.32 -13.24 -5.64
N GLU A 166 2.52 -13.78 -6.59
CA GLU A 166 1.45 -14.76 -6.28
C GLU A 166 1.95 -16.03 -5.60
N LEU A 167 3.26 -16.32 -5.69
CA LEU A 167 3.83 -17.54 -5.10
C LEU A 167 4.08 -17.40 -3.60
N ALA A 168 4.63 -16.26 -3.16
CA ALA A 168 5.07 -16.08 -1.77
C ALA A 168 5.19 -14.60 -1.34
N GLY A 169 4.41 -13.70 -1.93
CA GLY A 169 4.36 -12.28 -1.57
C GLY A 169 5.48 -11.43 -2.17
N THR A 170 5.43 -10.15 -1.83
CA THR A 170 6.38 -9.12 -2.29
C THR A 170 7.84 -9.44 -1.93
N GLY A 171 8.07 -10.11 -0.81
CA GLY A 171 9.40 -10.51 -0.35
C GLY A 171 10.15 -11.40 -1.35
N LEU A 172 9.45 -12.20 -2.16
CA LEU A 172 10.07 -13.03 -3.19
C LEU A 172 10.67 -12.18 -4.32
N LEU A 173 9.97 -11.14 -4.76
CA LEU A 173 10.48 -10.24 -5.79
C LEU A 173 11.60 -9.33 -5.24
N SER A 174 11.47 -8.83 -4.00
CA SER A 174 12.57 -8.13 -3.30
C SER A 174 13.83 -9.02 -3.24
N LEU A 175 13.67 -10.30 -2.89
CA LEU A 175 14.77 -11.29 -2.89
C LEU A 175 15.42 -11.41 -4.28
N ALA A 176 14.62 -11.54 -5.34
CA ALA A 176 15.13 -11.64 -6.71
C ALA A 176 15.97 -10.40 -7.10
N ILE A 177 15.48 -9.19 -6.79
CA ILE A 177 16.22 -7.93 -7.04
C ILE A 177 17.54 -7.91 -6.27
N VAL A 178 17.53 -8.30 -4.99
CA VAL A 178 18.75 -8.35 -4.17
C VAL A 178 19.74 -9.37 -4.71
N VAL A 179 19.28 -10.57 -5.10
CA VAL A 179 20.14 -11.61 -5.72
C VAL A 179 20.85 -11.06 -6.97
N VAL A 180 20.13 -10.38 -7.84
CA VAL A 180 20.71 -9.77 -9.06
C VAL A 180 21.76 -8.73 -8.67
N ASN A 181 21.47 -7.82 -7.74
CA ASN A 181 22.42 -6.82 -7.28
C ASN A 181 23.68 -7.45 -6.66
N LEU A 182 23.53 -8.51 -5.85
CA LEU A 182 24.68 -9.23 -5.28
C LEU A 182 25.52 -9.93 -6.37
N CYS A 183 24.87 -10.56 -7.35
CA CYS A 183 25.55 -11.19 -8.49
C CYS A 183 26.35 -10.16 -9.31
N LEU A 184 25.73 -9.02 -9.64
CA LEU A 184 26.38 -7.94 -10.38
C LEU A 184 27.53 -7.33 -9.58
N ALA A 185 27.29 -7.00 -8.30
CA ALA A 185 28.35 -6.48 -7.44
C ALA A 185 29.54 -7.45 -7.38
N ARG A 186 29.28 -8.74 -7.21
CA ARG A 186 30.31 -9.75 -7.09
C ARG A 186 31.06 -10.01 -8.41
N ALA A 187 30.37 -9.89 -9.54
CA ALA A 187 30.97 -10.05 -10.86
C ALA A 187 31.84 -8.84 -11.29
N LEU A 188 31.38 -7.62 -10.97
CA LEU A 188 31.96 -6.37 -11.47
C LEU A 188 33.00 -5.77 -10.51
N LEU A 189 32.77 -5.90 -9.19
CA LEU A 189 33.66 -5.25 -8.22
C LEU A 189 34.92 -6.06 -7.96
N PRO A 190 36.09 -5.39 -7.70
CA PRO A 190 37.31 -6.08 -7.34
C PRO A 190 37.18 -6.80 -6.00
N PRO A 191 37.96 -7.87 -5.70
CA PRO A 191 37.94 -8.58 -4.43
C PRO A 191 38.38 -7.67 -3.29
N GLU A 192 37.91 -7.96 -2.06
CA GLU A 192 38.43 -7.31 -0.87
C GLU A 192 39.80 -7.85 -0.49
N PRO A 193 40.67 -7.02 0.13
CA PRO A 193 41.93 -7.50 0.73
C PRO A 193 41.66 -8.58 1.77
N ALA A 194 42.53 -9.60 1.84
CA ALA A 194 42.29 -10.82 2.62
C ALA A 194 42.21 -10.61 4.15
N ASP A 195 42.76 -9.53 4.63
CA ASP A 195 42.95 -9.16 6.06
C ASP A 195 41.84 -8.28 6.65
N GLN A 196 40.92 -7.80 5.82
CA GLN A 196 39.83 -6.93 6.29
C GLN A 196 38.46 -7.60 6.07
N GLY A 197 37.82 -7.99 7.16
CA GLY A 197 36.45 -8.50 7.36
C GLY A 197 35.52 -8.62 6.12
N LYS A 198 35.33 -9.70 5.66
CA LYS A 198 35.17 -10.46 4.43
C LYS A 198 33.73 -10.55 3.90
N LEU A 199 33.26 -9.53 3.18
CA LEU A 199 32.08 -9.69 2.32
C LEU A 199 32.41 -10.60 1.10
N TRP A 200 33.59 -10.44 0.51
CA TRP A 200 33.98 -11.08 -0.76
C TRP A 200 35.43 -11.59 -0.74
N PRO A 201 35.75 -12.65 0.01
CA PRO A 201 37.12 -13.04 0.30
C PRO A 201 37.87 -13.67 -0.90
N LEU A 202 37.19 -14.07 -1.98
CA LEU A 202 37.78 -14.85 -3.05
C LEU A 202 37.95 -14.03 -4.34
N LYS A 203 39.13 -14.10 -4.97
CA LYS A 203 39.30 -13.68 -6.36
C LYS A 203 38.49 -14.62 -7.26
N LEU A 204 37.64 -14.07 -8.11
CA LEU A 204 36.91 -14.82 -9.11
C LEU A 204 37.64 -14.80 -10.43
N GLY A 205 37.88 -15.97 -11.03
CA GLY A 205 38.28 -16.07 -12.43
C GLY A 205 37.15 -15.63 -13.37
N ALA A 206 37.49 -15.42 -14.65
CA ALA A 206 36.54 -14.97 -15.67
C ALA A 206 35.29 -15.88 -15.75
N ASN A 207 35.46 -17.21 -15.70
CA ASN A 207 34.36 -18.18 -15.75
C ASN A 207 33.37 -17.99 -14.59
N HIS A 208 33.85 -17.73 -13.37
CA HIS A 208 32.96 -17.50 -12.22
C HIS A 208 32.17 -16.18 -12.34
N ARG A 209 32.77 -15.14 -12.92
CA ARG A 209 32.08 -13.87 -13.19
C ARG A 209 30.96 -14.07 -14.21
N MET A 210 31.24 -14.84 -15.29
CA MET A 210 30.21 -15.17 -16.28
C MET A 210 29.08 -15.99 -15.71
N VAL A 211 29.35 -16.93 -14.79
CA VAL A 211 28.30 -17.68 -14.07
C VAL A 211 27.42 -16.75 -13.25
N LEU A 212 27.99 -15.76 -12.55
CA LEU A 212 27.20 -14.81 -11.75
C LEU A 212 26.32 -13.90 -12.63
N ILE A 213 26.86 -13.42 -13.74
CA ILE A 213 26.08 -12.66 -14.74
C ILE A 213 24.96 -13.55 -15.30
N GLY A 214 25.27 -14.80 -15.65
CA GLY A 214 24.28 -15.77 -16.10
C GLY A 214 23.18 -16.02 -15.07
N LEU A 215 23.53 -16.11 -13.78
CA LEU A 215 22.55 -16.26 -12.70
C LEU A 215 21.66 -15.02 -12.56
N ALA A 216 22.23 -13.81 -12.68
CA ALA A 216 21.45 -12.57 -12.68
C ALA A 216 20.44 -12.55 -13.84
N VAL A 217 20.90 -12.87 -15.05
CA VAL A 217 20.02 -12.94 -16.24
C VAL A 217 18.95 -14.02 -16.06
N LEU A 218 19.31 -15.19 -15.53
CA LEU A 218 18.38 -16.28 -15.26
C LEU A 218 17.31 -15.87 -14.24
N THR A 219 17.71 -15.16 -13.20
CA THR A 219 16.77 -14.68 -12.16
C THR A 219 15.73 -13.73 -12.76
N VAL A 220 16.17 -12.71 -13.51
CA VAL A 220 15.23 -11.79 -14.20
C VAL A 220 14.39 -12.54 -15.22
N GLY A 221 15.03 -13.41 -16.02
CA GLY A 221 14.35 -14.23 -17.03
C GLY A 221 13.31 -15.19 -16.45
N SER A 222 13.55 -15.73 -15.25
CA SER A 222 12.58 -16.58 -14.54
C SER A 222 11.36 -15.77 -14.06
N CYS A 223 11.59 -14.58 -13.49
CA CYS A 223 10.50 -13.68 -13.12
C CYS A 223 9.67 -13.30 -14.36
N TRP A 224 10.32 -12.90 -15.43
CA TRP A 224 9.67 -12.50 -16.67
C TRP A 224 8.93 -13.67 -17.33
N GLY A 225 9.56 -14.84 -17.46
CA GLY A 225 8.98 -16.01 -18.09
C GLY A 225 7.75 -16.50 -17.33
N PHE A 226 7.87 -16.65 -16.00
CA PHE A 226 6.75 -17.05 -15.15
C PHE A 226 5.59 -16.06 -15.28
N SER A 227 5.87 -14.75 -15.09
CA SER A 227 4.84 -13.72 -15.13
C SER A 227 4.15 -13.64 -16.50
N THR A 228 4.91 -13.74 -17.59
CA THR A 228 4.36 -13.67 -18.94
C THR A 228 3.42 -14.85 -19.22
N VAL A 229 3.81 -16.08 -18.86
CA VAL A 229 2.95 -17.26 -19.03
C VAL A 229 1.70 -17.13 -18.18
N ARG A 230 1.87 -16.73 -16.93
CA ARG A 230 0.77 -16.58 -15.99
C ARG A 230 -0.22 -15.50 -16.40
N ASN A 231 0.26 -14.35 -16.85
CA ASN A 231 -0.58 -13.25 -17.31
C ASN A 231 -1.43 -13.63 -18.52
N ARG A 232 -0.89 -14.42 -19.47
CA ARG A 232 -1.68 -14.96 -20.59
C ARG A 232 -2.81 -15.88 -20.11
N GLN A 233 -2.54 -16.75 -19.13
CA GLN A 233 -3.58 -17.60 -18.53
C GLN A 233 -4.67 -16.76 -17.86
N LEU A 234 -4.29 -15.72 -17.12
CA LEU A 234 -5.22 -14.81 -16.45
C LEU A 234 -6.09 -14.04 -17.45
N GLN A 235 -5.52 -13.60 -18.58
CA GLN A 235 -6.30 -12.95 -19.63
C GLN A 235 -7.40 -13.87 -20.16
N THR A 236 -7.08 -15.13 -20.47
CA THR A 236 -8.08 -16.11 -20.92
C THR A 236 -9.17 -16.34 -19.87
N LEU A 237 -8.79 -16.45 -18.59
CA LEU A 237 -9.75 -16.59 -17.49
C LEU A 237 -10.65 -15.35 -17.35
N THR A 238 -10.07 -14.15 -17.48
CA THR A 238 -10.79 -12.86 -17.42
C THR A 238 -11.84 -12.74 -18.53
N GLU A 239 -11.53 -13.21 -19.74
CA GLU A 239 -12.46 -13.20 -20.86
C GLU A 239 -13.68 -14.11 -20.63
N GLN A 240 -13.48 -15.25 -19.96
CA GLN A 240 -14.50 -16.27 -19.70
C GLN A 240 -15.28 -16.03 -18.40
N ALA A 241 -14.74 -15.25 -17.48
CA ALA A 241 -15.34 -15.01 -16.18
C ALA A 241 -16.62 -14.19 -16.26
N GLU A 242 -17.50 -14.43 -15.30
CA GLU A 242 -18.64 -13.55 -15.03
C GLU A 242 -18.14 -12.15 -14.66
N LYS A 243 -18.91 -11.12 -15.03
CA LYS A 243 -18.48 -9.74 -14.87
C LYS A 243 -19.48 -8.94 -14.04
N LEU A 244 -18.96 -8.13 -13.14
CA LEU A 244 -19.69 -7.15 -12.36
C LEU A 244 -19.48 -5.77 -12.98
N HIS A 245 -20.55 -5.12 -13.45
CA HIS A 245 -20.47 -3.80 -14.07
C HIS A 245 -20.46 -2.71 -13.00
N LEU A 246 -19.30 -2.13 -12.75
CA LEU A 246 -19.10 -1.09 -11.73
C LEU A 246 -19.09 0.31 -12.33
N GLY A 247 -19.64 1.27 -11.56
CA GLY A 247 -19.52 2.69 -11.83
C GLY A 247 -18.82 3.40 -10.69
N LEU A 248 -17.82 4.21 -10.99
CA LEU A 248 -17.08 5.03 -10.04
C LEU A 248 -17.39 6.48 -10.27
N VAL A 249 -17.47 7.27 -9.21
CA VAL A 249 -17.78 8.70 -9.27
C VAL A 249 -16.66 9.49 -8.60
N GLN A 250 -16.00 10.34 -9.36
CA GLN A 250 -14.91 11.23 -8.91
C GLN A 250 -15.32 12.70 -9.12
N PRO A 251 -15.74 13.41 -8.06
CA PRO A 251 -16.25 14.78 -8.18
C PRO A 251 -15.15 15.85 -8.19
N ASN A 252 -13.90 15.47 -8.05
CA ASN A 252 -12.75 16.37 -7.93
C ASN A 252 -12.88 17.39 -6.78
N HIS A 253 -13.25 16.92 -5.60
CA HIS A 253 -13.39 17.74 -4.39
C HIS A 253 -12.16 17.66 -3.50
N TRP A 254 -11.40 18.73 -3.42
CA TRP A 254 -10.32 18.86 -2.45
C TRP A 254 -10.84 19.11 -1.05
N ILE A 255 -10.03 18.82 -0.03
CA ILE A 255 -10.40 19.01 1.38
C ILE A 255 -10.79 20.46 1.62
N ASN A 256 -11.94 20.67 2.28
CA ASN A 256 -12.49 21.98 2.67
C ASN A 256 -12.77 22.96 1.52
N THR A 257 -12.74 22.53 0.26
CA THR A 257 -13.03 23.42 -0.89
C THR A 257 -14.52 23.52 -1.21
N VAL A 258 -15.31 22.52 -0.80
CA VAL A 258 -16.75 22.43 -1.10
C VAL A 258 -17.53 22.15 0.17
N ARG A 259 -18.66 22.84 0.35
CA ARG A 259 -19.55 22.58 1.49
C ARG A 259 -20.16 21.18 1.40
N PRO A 260 -20.45 20.51 2.54
CA PRO A 260 -20.94 19.13 2.53
C PRO A 260 -22.18 18.90 1.66
N LEU A 261 -23.14 19.81 1.70
CA LEU A 261 -24.37 19.70 0.91
C LEU A 261 -24.12 19.88 -0.60
N GLU A 262 -23.27 20.81 -0.98
CA GLU A 262 -22.87 21.01 -2.38
C GLU A 262 -22.10 19.80 -2.92
N ALA A 263 -21.23 19.22 -2.09
CA ALA A 263 -20.53 17.99 -2.41
C ALA A 263 -21.50 16.83 -2.66
N MET A 264 -22.49 16.65 -1.80
CA MET A 264 -23.54 15.63 -1.95
C MET A 264 -24.31 15.81 -3.27
N HIS A 265 -24.77 17.03 -3.58
CA HIS A 265 -25.48 17.31 -4.83
C HIS A 265 -24.59 17.02 -6.06
N HIS A 266 -23.29 17.30 -5.96
CA HIS A 266 -22.37 17.02 -7.03
C HIS A 266 -22.23 15.52 -7.28
N TYR A 267 -22.02 14.73 -6.23
CA TYR A 267 -22.02 13.27 -6.33
C TYR A 267 -23.30 12.72 -6.93
N GLN A 268 -24.46 13.21 -6.47
CA GLN A 268 -25.77 12.80 -6.99
C GLN A 268 -25.93 13.11 -8.48
N ARG A 269 -25.53 14.31 -8.92
CA ARG A 269 -25.61 14.73 -10.33
C ARG A 269 -24.74 13.85 -11.24
N LEU A 270 -23.49 13.61 -10.85
CA LEU A 270 -22.58 12.73 -11.61
C LEU A 270 -23.11 11.29 -11.66
N THR A 271 -23.57 10.78 -10.53
CA THR A 271 -24.17 9.44 -10.45
C THR A 271 -25.37 9.29 -11.37
N TYR A 272 -26.23 10.29 -11.38
CA TYR A 272 -27.44 10.25 -12.19
C TYR A 272 -27.11 10.29 -13.69
N SER A 273 -26.18 11.15 -14.09
CA SER A 273 -25.70 11.22 -15.48
C SER A 273 -25.09 9.88 -15.91
N LEU A 274 -24.30 9.27 -15.03
CA LEU A 274 -23.70 7.95 -15.26
C LEU A 274 -24.76 6.86 -15.47
N VAL A 275 -25.73 6.76 -14.55
CA VAL A 275 -26.81 5.74 -14.63
C VAL A 275 -27.62 5.90 -15.91
N ARG A 276 -27.98 7.15 -16.25
CA ARG A 276 -28.72 7.44 -17.49
C ARG A 276 -27.93 7.02 -18.72
N GLU A 277 -26.68 7.44 -18.82
CA GLU A 277 -25.80 7.09 -19.94
C GLU A 277 -25.64 5.58 -20.12
N GLN A 278 -25.44 4.84 -19.02
CA GLN A 278 -25.25 3.39 -19.08
C GLN A 278 -26.55 2.66 -19.45
N ARG A 279 -27.70 3.15 -19.03
CA ARG A 279 -29.01 2.63 -19.47
C ARG A 279 -29.27 2.86 -20.96
N GLU A 280 -28.98 4.05 -21.45
CA GLU A 280 -29.09 4.40 -22.87
C GLU A 280 -28.19 3.51 -23.74
N LYS A 281 -27.02 3.13 -23.22
CA LYS A 281 -26.09 2.18 -23.87
C LYS A 281 -26.48 0.70 -23.72
N GLY A 282 -27.55 0.38 -23.00
CA GLY A 282 -27.96 -1.00 -22.72
C GLY A 282 -26.98 -1.75 -21.81
N ARG A 283 -26.21 -1.06 -20.96
CA ARG A 283 -25.21 -1.62 -20.05
C ARG A 283 -25.52 -1.23 -18.60
N PRO A 284 -26.55 -1.85 -17.97
CA PRO A 284 -26.91 -1.49 -16.62
C PRO A 284 -25.75 -1.74 -15.65
N LEU A 285 -25.62 -0.86 -14.67
CA LEU A 285 -24.63 -1.00 -13.59
C LEU A 285 -25.15 -1.94 -12.51
N ASP A 286 -24.24 -2.71 -11.95
CA ASP A 286 -24.50 -3.61 -10.83
C ASP A 286 -24.25 -2.93 -9.48
N LEU A 287 -23.28 -2.01 -9.41
CA LEU A 287 -22.91 -1.29 -8.21
C LEU A 287 -22.23 0.04 -8.57
N ILE A 288 -22.53 1.09 -7.81
CA ILE A 288 -21.87 2.40 -7.91
C ILE A 288 -21.03 2.64 -6.66
N LEU A 289 -19.80 3.13 -6.87
CA LEU A 289 -18.86 3.44 -5.79
C LEU A 289 -18.66 4.95 -5.66
N TRP A 290 -18.84 5.45 -4.44
CA TRP A 290 -18.36 6.77 -4.02
C TRP A 290 -17.17 6.59 -3.08
N PRO A 291 -16.18 7.49 -3.10
CA PRO A 291 -14.94 7.32 -2.34
C PRO A 291 -15.12 7.42 -0.81
N GLU A 292 -14.00 7.28 -0.10
CA GLU A 292 -13.91 7.51 1.35
C GLU A 292 -14.38 8.92 1.71
N SER A 293 -15.14 9.04 2.80
CA SER A 293 -15.68 10.31 3.31
C SER A 293 -16.50 11.10 2.27
N ALA A 294 -17.12 10.42 1.30
CA ALA A 294 -18.03 11.05 0.34
C ALA A 294 -19.24 11.68 1.04
N VAL A 295 -19.76 10.99 2.05
CA VAL A 295 -20.81 11.49 2.93
C VAL A 295 -20.16 12.01 4.22
N ARG A 296 -20.12 13.33 4.38
CA ARG A 296 -19.38 14.00 5.45
C ARG A 296 -20.15 14.15 6.76
N THR A 297 -21.45 13.87 6.75
CA THR A 297 -22.27 13.88 7.96
C THR A 297 -22.23 12.52 8.63
N PRO A 298 -21.87 12.41 9.91
CA PRO A 298 -21.89 11.14 10.62
C PRO A 298 -23.27 10.49 10.57
N ILE A 299 -23.28 9.18 10.33
CA ILE A 299 -24.51 8.38 10.29
C ILE A 299 -24.56 7.55 11.56
N PRO A 300 -25.75 7.45 12.21
CA PRO A 300 -25.90 6.58 13.36
C PRO A 300 -25.70 5.11 12.96
N ARG A 301 -24.88 4.38 13.70
CA ARG A 301 -24.71 2.94 13.61
C ARG A 301 -25.63 2.28 14.62
N PHE A 302 -26.52 1.41 14.16
CA PHE A 302 -27.32 0.57 15.05
C PHE A 302 -26.60 -0.76 15.26
N THR A 303 -26.46 -1.18 16.51
CA THR A 303 -25.87 -2.49 16.83
C THR A 303 -26.76 -3.63 16.35
N ALA A 304 -26.16 -4.80 16.07
CA ALA A 304 -26.88 -6.00 15.64
C ALA A 304 -28.01 -6.43 16.63
N GLU A 305 -27.86 -6.10 17.91
CA GLU A 305 -28.87 -6.39 18.93
C GLU A 305 -30.18 -5.63 18.72
N ARG A 306 -30.12 -4.37 18.25
CA ARG A 306 -31.34 -3.61 17.90
C ARG A 306 -32.04 -4.16 16.67
N THR A 307 -31.29 -4.69 15.72
CA THR A 307 -31.84 -5.34 14.52
C THR A 307 -32.54 -6.67 14.88
N GLN A 308 -32.00 -7.42 15.87
CA GLN A 308 -32.64 -8.64 16.39
C GLN A 308 -33.90 -8.39 17.20
N GLN A 309 -34.09 -7.19 17.77
CA GLN A 309 -35.31 -6.80 18.52
C GLN A 309 -36.47 -6.39 17.62
N GLY A 310 -36.42 -6.67 16.31
CA GLY A 310 -37.54 -6.40 15.39
C GLY A 310 -37.62 -4.94 14.93
N ALA A 311 -36.54 -4.17 15.08
CA ALA A 311 -36.44 -2.88 14.43
C ALA A 311 -36.37 -3.08 12.90
N GLU A 312 -37.09 -2.24 12.15
CA GLU A 312 -36.97 -2.24 10.70
C GLU A 312 -35.48 -2.09 10.29
N PRO A 313 -35.04 -2.73 9.18
CA PRO A 313 -33.69 -2.58 8.70
C PRO A 313 -33.36 -1.09 8.59
N GLN A 314 -32.16 -0.72 9.05
CA GLN A 314 -31.69 0.66 8.99
C GLN A 314 -31.72 1.12 7.53
N ARG A 315 -32.58 2.07 7.22
CA ARG A 315 -32.64 2.72 5.91
C ARG A 315 -31.85 4.01 5.98
N TYR A 316 -30.92 4.15 5.06
CA TYR A 316 -30.30 5.44 4.83
C TYR A 316 -31.36 6.40 4.27
N PRO A 317 -31.36 7.71 4.65
CA PRO A 317 -32.34 8.65 4.11
C PRO A 317 -32.33 8.57 2.59
N MET A 318 -33.41 8.04 2.03
CA MET A 318 -33.62 7.91 0.60
C MET A 318 -34.75 8.85 0.20
N ASP A 319 -34.58 9.44 -0.97
CA ASP A 319 -35.75 9.93 -1.68
C ASP A 319 -36.50 8.72 -2.26
N LEU A 320 -37.49 8.23 -1.51
CA LEU A 320 -38.37 7.13 -1.93
C LEU A 320 -39.32 7.53 -3.07
N ARG A 321 -39.35 8.79 -3.46
CA ARG A 321 -40.05 9.21 -4.66
C ARG A 321 -39.29 8.64 -5.85
N THR A 322 -39.94 7.72 -6.54
CA THR A 322 -39.50 7.24 -7.85
C THR A 322 -39.48 8.42 -8.81
N VAL A 323 -38.38 9.15 -8.83
CA VAL A 323 -38.11 10.10 -9.89
C VAL A 323 -37.80 9.26 -11.12
N GLU A 324 -38.66 9.33 -12.13
CA GLU A 324 -38.38 8.69 -13.40
C GLU A 324 -37.01 9.14 -13.93
N PRO A 325 -36.24 8.21 -14.55
CA PRO A 325 -34.97 8.56 -15.16
C PRO A 325 -35.18 9.70 -16.18
N GLY A 326 -34.65 10.87 -15.88
CA GLY A 326 -34.84 12.08 -16.70
C GLY A 326 -35.38 13.28 -15.92
N LEU A 327 -35.99 13.08 -14.76
CA LEU A 327 -36.57 14.14 -13.92
C LEU A 327 -35.73 14.41 -12.65
N VAL A 328 -34.40 14.50 -12.78
CA VAL A 328 -33.64 15.20 -11.74
C VAL A 328 -33.92 16.67 -11.91
N PRO A 329 -34.50 17.34 -10.88
CA PRO A 329 -34.62 18.77 -10.92
C PRO A 329 -33.26 19.41 -11.21
N PRO A 330 -33.21 20.48 -12.04
CA PRO A 330 -31.99 21.26 -12.21
C PRO A 330 -31.41 21.62 -10.84
N ALA A 331 -30.10 21.76 -10.74
CA ALA A 331 -29.43 22.11 -9.48
C ALA A 331 -30.05 23.34 -8.78
N ALA A 332 -30.63 24.26 -9.56
CA ALA A 332 -31.36 25.42 -9.05
C ALA A 332 -32.68 25.07 -8.33
N GLU A 333 -33.35 23.99 -8.70
CA GLU A 333 -34.58 23.53 -8.01
C GLU A 333 -34.26 22.70 -6.75
N LEU A 334 -33.10 22.04 -6.72
CA LEU A 334 -32.57 21.36 -5.55
C LEU A 334 -32.11 22.35 -4.46
N MET A 335 -31.82 23.59 -4.83
CA MET A 335 -31.45 24.69 -3.94
C MET A 335 -32.66 25.50 -3.44
N ALA A 336 -33.84 25.27 -3.97
CA ALA A 336 -35.04 25.98 -3.55
C ALA A 336 -35.53 25.46 -2.18
N ASP A 337 -36.05 26.37 -1.35
CA ASP A 337 -36.59 26.15 0.01
C ASP A 337 -37.75 25.10 0.10
N ARG A 338 -37.96 24.32 -0.95
CA ARG A 338 -39.08 23.39 -1.11
C ARG A 338 -38.71 21.91 -0.90
N VAL A 339 -37.41 21.57 -0.79
CA VAL A 339 -36.96 20.19 -0.56
C VAL A 339 -36.70 20.02 0.95
N PRO A 340 -37.37 19.09 1.64
CA PRO A 340 -37.09 18.85 3.05
C PRO A 340 -35.61 18.53 3.28
N PRO A 341 -34.99 19.01 4.37
CA PRO A 341 -33.58 18.76 4.66
C PRO A 341 -33.17 17.28 4.66
N SER A 342 -34.10 16.40 5.06
CA SER A 342 -33.91 14.94 5.04
C SER A 342 -33.74 14.35 3.63
N GLU A 343 -34.31 14.97 2.61
CA GLU A 343 -34.19 14.54 1.21
C GLU A 343 -32.90 15.04 0.55
N LEU A 344 -32.34 16.15 1.04
CA LEU A 344 -31.08 16.72 0.51
C LEU A 344 -29.88 15.81 0.78
N TRP A 345 -29.94 14.97 1.81
CA TRP A 345 -28.89 14.05 2.23
C TRP A 345 -29.07 12.63 1.66
N ALA A 346 -30.07 12.39 0.83
CA ALA A 346 -30.28 11.09 0.22
C ALA A 346 -29.10 10.73 -0.71
N VAL A 347 -28.43 9.61 -0.43
CA VAL A 347 -27.35 9.09 -1.26
C VAL A 347 -27.92 8.60 -2.59
N GLN A 348 -28.99 7.82 -2.53
CA GLN A 348 -29.69 7.29 -3.71
C GLN A 348 -30.97 8.10 -3.99
N ARG A 349 -31.13 8.53 -5.23
CA ARG A 349 -32.31 9.26 -5.70
C ARG A 349 -33.10 8.46 -6.73
N GLY A 350 -33.68 7.35 -6.30
CA GLY A 350 -34.61 6.58 -7.13
C GLY A 350 -34.02 5.91 -8.38
N HIS A 351 -32.71 5.96 -8.60
CA HIS A 351 -32.09 5.31 -9.77
C HIS A 351 -32.02 3.78 -9.66
N LYS A 352 -32.34 3.22 -8.50
CA LYS A 352 -32.44 1.77 -8.24
C LYS A 352 -31.17 0.98 -8.63
N VAL A 353 -30.01 1.55 -8.40
CA VAL A 353 -28.72 0.85 -8.50
C VAL A 353 -28.11 0.79 -7.11
N PRO A 354 -27.67 -0.38 -6.62
CA PRO A 354 -26.96 -0.49 -5.36
C PRO A 354 -25.75 0.45 -5.29
N MET A 355 -25.42 0.92 -4.10
CA MET A 355 -24.30 1.84 -3.90
C MET A 355 -23.43 1.41 -2.74
N LEU A 356 -22.13 1.67 -2.89
CA LEU A 356 -21.13 1.58 -1.84
C LEU A 356 -20.47 2.95 -1.68
N PHE A 357 -20.47 3.51 -0.48
CA PHE A 357 -19.93 4.85 -0.22
C PHE A 357 -19.19 4.92 1.12
N GLY A 358 -18.20 5.80 1.19
CA GLY A 358 -17.46 6.08 2.41
C GLY A 358 -18.15 7.14 3.27
N THR A 359 -18.21 6.89 4.59
CA THR A 359 -18.80 7.81 5.57
C THR A 359 -18.22 7.58 6.96
N THR A 360 -18.45 8.53 7.86
CA THR A 360 -18.24 8.32 9.29
C THR A 360 -19.54 7.80 9.92
N MET A 361 -19.44 6.76 10.75
CA MET A 361 -20.55 6.27 11.55
C MET A 361 -20.29 6.50 13.03
N GLU A 362 -21.32 6.93 13.74
CA GLU A 362 -21.32 7.07 15.19
C GLU A 362 -22.07 5.88 15.80
N ASP A 363 -21.40 5.15 16.71
CA ASP A 363 -22.06 4.09 17.46
C ASP A 363 -23.02 4.69 18.50
N THR A 364 -24.27 4.33 18.40
CA THR A 364 -25.34 4.83 19.29
C THR A 364 -25.54 3.99 20.56
N ASP A 365 -24.70 2.94 20.75
CA ASP A 365 -24.70 2.18 22.00
C ASP A 365 -24.13 3.07 23.12
N PRO A 366 -24.89 3.27 24.23
CA PRO A 366 -24.41 4.05 25.38
C PRO A 366 -23.14 3.48 26.03
N ASN A 367 -22.84 2.20 25.79
CA ASN A 367 -21.65 1.51 26.29
C ASN A 367 -20.49 1.50 25.28
N ALA A 368 -20.68 2.04 24.08
CA ALA A 368 -19.63 2.12 23.08
C ALA A 368 -18.48 3.00 23.58
N VAL A 369 -17.27 2.48 23.48
CA VAL A 369 -16.06 3.18 23.96
C VAL A 369 -15.46 3.96 22.79
N GLY A 370 -15.52 5.28 22.89
CA GLY A 370 -14.85 6.17 21.93
C GLY A 370 -13.32 6.14 22.07
N ALA A 371 -12.61 6.62 21.06
CA ALA A 371 -11.16 6.75 21.10
C ALA A 371 -10.67 7.76 22.15
N LEU A 372 -11.52 8.69 22.55
CA LEU A 372 -11.29 9.64 23.65
C LEU A 372 -12.20 9.32 24.83
N PRO A 373 -11.75 9.50 26.08
CA PRO A 373 -12.58 9.29 27.27
C PRO A 373 -13.83 10.16 27.23
N GLY A 374 -15.02 9.54 27.28
CA GLY A 374 -16.33 10.21 27.25
C GLY A 374 -16.72 10.81 25.89
N GLY A 375 -15.92 10.56 24.84
CA GLY A 375 -16.27 10.95 23.47
C GLY A 375 -17.10 9.86 22.75
N PRO A 376 -17.71 10.22 21.60
CA PRO A 376 -18.44 9.26 20.78
C PRO A 376 -17.51 8.22 20.15
N ALA A 377 -18.02 7.01 19.93
CA ALA A 377 -17.35 5.99 19.18
C ALA A 377 -17.59 6.22 17.68
N LEU A 378 -16.63 6.83 17.01
CA LEU A 378 -16.68 7.16 15.59
C LEU A 378 -15.86 6.18 14.77
N TYR A 379 -16.45 5.66 13.69
CA TYR A 379 -15.82 4.72 12.76
C TYR A 379 -15.78 5.32 11.35
N ASN A 380 -14.65 5.22 10.67
CA ASN A 380 -14.58 5.43 9.23
C ASN A 380 -15.09 4.14 8.55
N CYS A 381 -16.13 4.24 7.74
CA CYS A 381 -16.82 3.06 7.19
C CYS A 381 -17.08 3.16 5.70
N GLY A 382 -17.00 2.00 5.02
CA GLY A 382 -17.73 1.75 3.78
C GLY A 382 -19.13 1.23 4.10
N VAL A 383 -20.16 1.85 3.52
CA VAL A 383 -21.57 1.46 3.70
C VAL A 383 -22.15 1.08 2.36
N MET A 384 -22.73 -0.12 2.28
CA MET A 384 -23.43 -0.60 1.11
C MET A 384 -24.93 -0.56 1.31
N ILE A 385 -25.65 -0.01 0.33
CA ILE A 385 -27.10 0.01 0.24
C ILE A 385 -27.60 -0.71 -1.00
N ASP A 386 -28.75 -1.34 -0.88
CA ASP A 386 -29.45 -2.03 -1.99
C ASP A 386 -30.19 -1.06 -2.91
N GLU A 387 -30.97 -1.60 -3.86
CA GLU A 387 -31.78 -0.85 -4.82
C GLU A 387 -32.90 -0.03 -4.14
N LEU A 388 -33.24 -0.37 -2.91
CA LEU A 388 -34.27 0.29 -2.08
C LEU A 388 -33.66 1.21 -1.01
N GLY A 389 -32.30 1.28 -0.92
CA GLY A 389 -31.54 2.07 0.05
C GLY A 389 -31.46 1.45 1.43
N SER A 390 -31.83 0.18 1.58
CA SER A 390 -31.60 -0.53 2.82
C SER A 390 -30.12 -0.82 2.97
N VAL A 391 -29.57 -0.62 4.16
CA VAL A 391 -28.18 -0.97 4.46
C VAL A 391 -28.03 -2.48 4.46
N VAL A 392 -27.22 -2.99 3.55
CA VAL A 392 -26.96 -4.44 3.38
C VAL A 392 -25.55 -4.83 3.81
N GLY A 393 -24.67 -3.86 4.04
CA GLY A 393 -23.31 -4.12 4.49
C GLY A 393 -22.64 -2.88 5.08
N ILE A 394 -21.82 -3.10 6.10
CA ILE A 394 -21.01 -2.06 6.75
C ILE A 394 -19.61 -2.64 6.95
N ALA A 395 -18.59 -1.92 6.48
CA ALA A 395 -17.20 -2.28 6.63
C ALA A 395 -16.45 -1.14 7.36
N PRO A 396 -16.28 -1.22 8.69
CA PRO A 396 -15.48 -0.28 9.43
C PRO A 396 -13.98 -0.46 9.11
N LYS A 397 -13.27 0.65 8.98
CA LYS A 397 -11.81 0.66 8.80
C LYS A 397 -11.11 0.03 10.01
N VAL A 398 -10.29 -0.97 9.76
CA VAL A 398 -9.60 -1.75 10.79
C VAL A 398 -8.23 -1.18 11.10
N LYS A 399 -7.51 -0.74 10.05
CA LYS A 399 -6.15 -0.20 10.18
C LYS A 399 -6.17 1.31 10.01
N LEU A 400 -6.22 2.00 11.15
CA LEU A 400 -6.23 3.46 11.19
C LEU A 400 -4.85 4.03 10.84
N LEU A 401 -4.85 5.14 10.10
CA LEU A 401 -3.64 5.86 9.77
C LEU A 401 -3.08 6.56 11.02
N LEU A 402 -1.83 6.25 11.35
CA LEU A 402 -1.13 6.88 12.47
C LEU A 402 -1.02 8.38 12.24
N PHE A 403 -1.30 9.17 13.29
CA PHE A 403 -1.30 10.63 13.33
C PHE A 403 -2.39 11.34 12.48
N GLY A 404 -3.11 10.61 11.63
CA GLY A 404 -4.27 11.12 10.89
C GLY A 404 -5.60 10.71 11.53
N GLU A 405 -5.75 9.43 11.83
CA GLU A 405 -6.99 8.87 12.37
C GLU A 405 -6.85 8.41 13.82
N THR A 406 -5.63 8.11 14.24
CA THR A 406 -5.31 7.72 15.62
C THR A 406 -3.92 8.22 16.02
N ILE A 407 -3.73 8.49 17.30
CA ILE A 407 -2.43 8.87 17.86
C ILE A 407 -1.98 7.78 18.84
N PRO A 408 -0.77 7.21 18.67
CA PRO A 408 -0.24 6.25 19.62
C PRO A 408 -0.21 6.80 21.04
N LEU A 409 -0.58 5.98 22.03
CA LEU A 409 -0.63 6.35 23.45
C LEU A 409 -1.63 7.46 23.82
N ALA A 410 -2.47 7.93 22.90
CA ALA A 410 -3.46 8.97 23.21
C ALA A 410 -4.51 8.53 24.23
N GLY A 411 -4.80 7.23 24.33
CA GLY A 411 -5.64 6.67 25.40
C GLY A 411 -5.06 6.90 26.81
N VAL A 412 -3.71 6.99 26.92
CA VAL A 412 -3.00 7.30 28.17
C VAL A 412 -2.76 8.81 28.31
N PHE A 413 -2.49 9.48 27.20
CA PHE A 413 -2.17 10.90 27.13
C PHE A 413 -3.10 11.66 26.18
N PRO A 414 -4.39 11.89 26.52
CA PRO A 414 -5.37 12.51 25.61
C PRO A 414 -4.99 13.93 25.15
N PHE A 415 -4.12 14.64 25.88
CA PHE A 415 -3.65 15.97 25.52
C PHE A 415 -2.91 16.02 24.18
N VAL A 416 -2.42 14.87 23.68
CA VAL A 416 -1.68 14.77 22.40
C VAL A 416 -2.58 15.15 21.22
N TYR A 417 -3.88 14.91 21.30
CA TYR A 417 -4.84 15.38 20.27
C TYR A 417 -4.94 16.92 20.21
N ARG A 418 -4.59 17.65 21.30
CA ARG A 418 -4.52 19.12 21.25
C ARG A 418 -3.31 19.61 20.47
N LEU A 419 -2.24 18.80 20.38
CA LEU A 419 -1.04 19.11 19.60
C LEU A 419 -1.22 18.77 18.12
N LEU A 420 -2.08 17.79 17.83
CA LEU A 420 -2.40 17.31 16.49
C LEU A 420 -3.93 17.32 16.29
N PRO A 421 -4.54 18.51 16.17
CA PRO A 421 -6.00 18.67 16.10
C PRO A 421 -6.63 18.03 14.86
N MET A 422 -5.81 17.59 13.92
CA MET A 422 -6.20 16.91 12.69
C MET A 422 -6.55 15.44 12.89
N ALA A 423 -6.03 14.80 13.92
CA ALA A 423 -6.29 13.38 14.15
C ALA A 423 -7.76 13.20 14.57
N SER A 424 -8.48 12.39 13.81
CA SER A 424 -9.94 12.25 13.91
C SER A 424 -10.41 11.45 15.12
N ALA A 425 -9.51 10.89 15.93
CA ALA A 425 -9.84 10.07 17.11
C ALA A 425 -10.86 8.94 16.82
N LEU A 426 -10.63 8.21 15.73
CA LEU A 426 -11.51 7.13 15.28
C LEU A 426 -11.27 5.84 16.06
N VAL A 427 -12.29 4.99 16.08
CA VAL A 427 -12.23 3.64 16.63
C VAL A 427 -11.99 2.64 15.48
N PRO A 428 -11.05 1.69 15.62
CA PRO A 428 -10.83 0.68 14.60
C PRO A 428 -11.95 -0.36 14.57
N GLY A 429 -12.24 -0.90 13.39
CA GLY A 429 -13.08 -2.08 13.21
C GLY A 429 -12.42 -3.35 13.76
N GLU A 430 -13.20 -4.40 13.97
CA GLU A 430 -12.74 -5.65 14.57
C GLU A 430 -11.89 -6.51 13.60
N GLY A 431 -12.19 -6.47 12.29
CA GLY A 431 -11.47 -7.25 11.30
C GLY A 431 -11.92 -6.95 9.86
N PRO A 432 -11.22 -7.52 8.86
CA PRO A 432 -11.56 -7.35 7.45
C PRO A 432 -12.97 -7.83 7.14
N VAL A 433 -13.68 -7.12 6.27
CA VAL A 433 -15.08 -7.40 5.91
C VAL A 433 -15.17 -7.76 4.43
N VAL A 434 -15.93 -8.81 4.14
CA VAL A 434 -16.42 -9.15 2.80
C VAL A 434 -17.93 -8.95 2.78
N ILE A 435 -18.42 -8.17 1.83
CA ILE A 435 -19.85 -7.94 1.63
C ILE A 435 -20.31 -8.80 0.46
N GLU A 436 -21.33 -9.62 0.66
CA GLU A 436 -21.94 -10.39 -0.43
C GLU A 436 -22.91 -9.49 -1.21
N HIS A 437 -22.75 -9.44 -2.52
CA HIS A 437 -23.60 -8.71 -3.42
C HIS A 437 -23.87 -9.51 -4.69
N ARG A 438 -25.13 -9.88 -4.92
CA ARG A 438 -25.51 -10.82 -5.96
C ARG A 438 -24.69 -12.11 -5.85
N GLN A 439 -23.92 -12.46 -6.89
CA GLN A 439 -23.03 -13.62 -6.91
C GLN A 439 -21.58 -13.29 -6.50
N ALA A 440 -21.27 -12.03 -6.21
CA ALA A 440 -19.91 -11.57 -5.93
C ALA A 440 -19.66 -11.35 -4.45
N LYS A 441 -18.45 -11.67 -4.01
CA LYS A 441 -17.90 -11.36 -2.70
C LYS A 441 -16.97 -10.14 -2.81
N LEU A 442 -17.40 -9.04 -2.24
CA LEU A 442 -16.72 -7.76 -2.28
C LEU A 442 -15.79 -7.61 -1.08
N GLY A 443 -14.49 -7.73 -1.28
CA GLY A 443 -13.48 -7.53 -0.23
C GLY A 443 -13.23 -6.04 0.01
N MET A 444 -13.55 -5.57 1.22
CA MET A 444 -13.50 -4.14 1.54
C MET A 444 -12.15 -3.71 2.09
N MET A 445 -11.62 -2.62 1.55
CA MET A 445 -10.45 -1.90 2.06
C MET A 445 -10.76 -0.39 2.10
N ILE A 446 -10.26 0.31 3.10
CA ILE A 446 -10.44 1.76 3.21
C ILE A 446 -9.06 2.42 3.26
N CYS A 447 -8.76 3.25 2.24
CA CYS A 447 -7.54 4.07 2.15
C CYS A 447 -6.28 3.22 2.38
N TYR A 448 -5.48 3.58 3.36
CA TYR A 448 -4.21 2.97 3.80
C TYR A 448 -4.21 1.42 3.91
N GLU A 449 -5.36 0.78 4.06
CA GLU A 449 -5.45 -0.68 4.21
C GLU A 449 -4.96 -1.46 2.99
N ASP A 450 -5.04 -0.87 1.79
CA ASP A 450 -4.54 -1.50 0.56
C ASP A 450 -3.00 -1.51 0.47
N LEU A 451 -2.31 -0.80 1.35
CA LEU A 451 -0.85 -0.87 1.47
C LEU A 451 -0.37 -2.08 2.28
N LEU A 452 -1.23 -2.70 3.08
CA LEU A 452 -0.88 -3.65 4.13
C LEU A 452 -1.01 -5.11 3.68
N PRO A 453 0.09 -5.84 3.38
CA PRO A 453 0.01 -7.24 2.95
C PRO A 453 -0.70 -8.14 3.95
N TRP A 454 -0.43 -7.96 5.25
CA TRP A 454 -1.05 -8.77 6.30
C TRP A 454 -2.55 -8.54 6.43
N PHE A 455 -3.04 -7.31 6.24
CA PHE A 455 -4.47 -7.03 6.21
C PHE A 455 -5.13 -7.69 4.99
N HIS A 456 -4.49 -7.57 3.83
CA HIS A 456 -4.96 -8.23 2.61
C HIS A 456 -4.93 -9.77 2.75
N PHE A 457 -3.93 -10.34 3.42
CA PHE A 457 -3.86 -11.78 3.67
C PHE A 457 -5.05 -12.26 4.52
N ASP A 458 -5.41 -11.52 5.58
CA ASP A 458 -6.57 -11.84 6.39
C ASP A 458 -7.89 -11.69 5.61
N LEU A 459 -7.98 -10.68 4.74
CA LEU A 459 -9.12 -10.47 3.84
C LEU A 459 -9.23 -11.59 2.79
N ALA A 460 -8.12 -11.99 2.17
CA ALA A 460 -8.05 -13.03 1.14
C ALA A 460 -8.53 -14.40 1.65
N ARG A 461 -8.38 -14.68 2.95
CA ARG A 461 -8.91 -15.92 3.58
C ARG A 461 -10.42 -16.02 3.54
N GLN A 462 -11.14 -14.92 3.34
CA GLN A 462 -12.58 -14.88 3.15
C GLN A 462 -12.99 -15.08 1.68
N ASN A 463 -12.01 -15.29 0.78
CA ASN A 463 -12.17 -15.54 -0.65
C ASN A 463 -12.98 -14.44 -1.37
N PRO A 464 -12.57 -13.19 -1.36
CA PRO A 464 -13.22 -12.14 -2.15
C PRO A 464 -13.02 -12.39 -3.65
N ASP A 465 -14.04 -12.05 -4.45
CA ASP A 465 -13.98 -12.12 -5.92
C ASP A 465 -13.42 -10.83 -6.53
N VAL A 466 -13.53 -9.72 -5.80
CA VAL A 466 -13.00 -8.40 -6.15
C VAL A 466 -12.65 -7.62 -4.89
N LEU A 467 -11.58 -6.83 -4.95
CA LEU A 467 -11.19 -5.90 -3.90
C LEU A 467 -11.72 -4.50 -4.22
N LEU A 468 -12.38 -3.88 -3.27
CA LEU A 468 -12.89 -2.52 -3.38
C LEU A 468 -12.16 -1.63 -2.37
N ASN A 469 -11.43 -0.63 -2.84
CA ASN A 469 -10.79 0.38 -1.99
C ASN A 469 -11.51 1.72 -2.13
N LEU A 470 -12.05 2.21 -1.03
CA LEU A 470 -12.55 3.58 -0.91
C LEU A 470 -11.48 4.42 -0.24
N THR A 471 -10.91 5.38 -0.95
CA THR A 471 -9.80 6.18 -0.43
C THR A 471 -10.00 7.68 -0.63
N ASN A 472 -9.23 8.50 0.08
CA ASN A 472 -9.28 9.94 -0.02
C ASN A 472 -7.88 10.54 -0.05
N ASP A 473 -7.29 10.57 -1.24
CA ASP A 473 -5.96 11.14 -1.48
C ASP A 473 -5.96 12.69 -1.42
N ALA A 474 -7.13 13.35 -1.31
CA ALA A 474 -7.25 14.80 -1.21
C ALA A 474 -6.53 15.41 0.00
N TRP A 475 -6.26 14.62 1.04
CA TRP A 475 -5.50 15.03 2.21
C TRP A 475 -4.07 15.45 1.89
N PHE A 476 -3.49 14.89 0.86
CA PHE A 476 -2.08 15.08 0.50
C PHE A 476 -1.87 16.20 -0.54
N GLY A 477 -2.94 16.91 -0.92
CA GLY A 477 -2.87 18.00 -1.88
C GLY A 477 -2.43 17.53 -3.28
N ARG A 478 -2.00 18.49 -4.12
CA ARG A 478 -1.49 18.20 -5.46
C ARG A 478 -0.03 17.72 -5.41
N THR A 479 0.18 16.56 -4.84
CA THR A 479 1.48 15.92 -4.69
C THR A 479 1.50 14.55 -5.40
N PRO A 480 2.66 13.94 -5.61
CA PRO A 480 2.73 12.60 -6.21
C PRO A 480 2.17 11.48 -5.31
N GLU A 481 1.60 11.81 -4.17
CA GLU A 481 1.14 10.79 -3.21
C GLU A 481 0.14 9.81 -3.83
N ALA A 482 -0.88 10.31 -4.56
CA ALA A 482 -1.90 9.46 -5.16
C ALA A 482 -1.31 8.39 -6.11
N GLU A 483 -0.28 8.75 -6.89
CA GLU A 483 0.44 7.82 -7.76
C GLU A 483 1.32 6.86 -6.93
N CYS A 484 2.00 7.36 -5.91
CA CYS A 484 2.78 6.55 -4.98
C CYS A 484 1.89 5.53 -4.26
N HIS A 485 0.74 5.96 -3.74
CA HIS A 485 -0.24 5.10 -3.08
C HIS A 485 -0.73 3.99 -4.02
N LEU A 486 -1.19 4.36 -5.23
CA LEU A 486 -1.63 3.38 -6.23
C LEU A 486 -0.52 2.39 -6.58
N SER A 487 0.74 2.85 -6.71
CA SER A 487 1.87 2.00 -7.04
C SER A 487 2.07 0.85 -6.04
N LEU A 488 1.77 1.09 -4.76
CA LEU A 488 1.84 0.11 -3.70
C LEU A 488 0.59 -0.79 -3.66
N ALA A 489 -0.60 -0.20 -3.82
CA ALA A 489 -1.89 -0.88 -3.77
C ALA A 489 -2.04 -1.96 -4.86
N LYS A 490 -1.50 -1.73 -6.06
CA LYS A 490 -1.56 -2.66 -7.21
C LYS A 490 -1.09 -4.08 -6.88
N PHE A 491 -0.19 -4.23 -5.92
CA PHE A 491 0.34 -5.53 -5.53
C PHE A 491 -0.71 -6.44 -4.90
N ARG A 492 -1.77 -5.88 -4.32
CA ARG A 492 -2.90 -6.65 -3.77
C ARG A 492 -3.59 -7.47 -4.86
N SER A 493 -3.76 -6.90 -6.06
CA SER A 493 -4.30 -7.63 -7.20
C SER A 493 -3.43 -8.83 -7.59
N VAL A 494 -2.12 -8.67 -7.57
CA VAL A 494 -1.16 -9.72 -7.96
C VAL A 494 -1.08 -10.83 -6.92
N GLU A 495 -1.13 -10.50 -5.63
CA GLU A 495 -1.09 -11.46 -4.53
C GLU A 495 -2.28 -12.42 -4.56
N GLY A 496 -3.50 -11.89 -4.70
CA GLY A 496 -4.75 -12.66 -4.69
C GLY A 496 -5.26 -13.04 -6.08
N ARG A 497 -4.66 -12.53 -7.18
CA ARG A 497 -5.16 -12.68 -8.55
C ARG A 497 -6.62 -12.29 -8.72
N VAL A 498 -6.98 -11.21 -8.07
CA VAL A 498 -8.30 -10.57 -8.11
C VAL A 498 -8.20 -9.13 -8.62
N PHE A 499 -9.28 -8.62 -9.17
CA PHE A 499 -9.32 -7.20 -9.55
C PHE A 499 -9.34 -6.32 -8.30
N LEU A 500 -8.68 -5.16 -8.38
CA LEU A 500 -8.79 -4.08 -7.40
C LEU A 500 -9.47 -2.87 -8.05
N VAL A 501 -10.55 -2.41 -7.46
CA VAL A 501 -11.27 -1.19 -7.86
C VAL A 501 -11.07 -0.12 -6.81
N ARG A 502 -10.50 0.98 -7.22
CA ARG A 502 -10.12 2.09 -6.34
C ARG A 502 -10.95 3.33 -6.68
N SER A 503 -11.67 3.87 -5.71
CA SER A 503 -12.49 5.07 -5.84
C SER A 503 -11.94 6.20 -4.98
N THR A 504 -11.65 7.36 -5.60
CA THR A 504 -11.09 8.54 -4.93
C THR A 504 -11.88 9.81 -5.26
N PRO A 505 -11.87 10.85 -4.42
CA PRO A 505 -12.53 12.12 -4.75
C PRO A 505 -11.71 12.98 -5.73
N THR A 506 -10.38 12.90 -5.72
CA THR A 506 -9.46 13.77 -6.50
C THR A 506 -8.23 13.05 -7.01
N GLY A 507 -7.87 11.93 -6.38
CA GLY A 507 -6.70 11.11 -6.72
C GLY A 507 -6.92 10.31 -8.01
N VAL A 508 -6.35 9.11 -8.05
CA VAL A 508 -6.51 8.21 -9.21
C VAL A 508 -7.58 7.17 -8.91
N SER A 509 -8.81 7.38 -9.43
CA SER A 509 -9.84 6.34 -9.46
C SER A 509 -9.55 5.38 -10.60
N CYS A 510 -9.44 4.08 -10.32
CA CYS A 510 -9.01 3.13 -11.34
C CYS A 510 -9.50 1.71 -11.09
N VAL A 511 -9.34 0.90 -12.12
CA VAL A 511 -9.48 -0.56 -12.07
C VAL A 511 -8.12 -1.18 -12.39
N VAL A 512 -7.63 -2.00 -11.47
CA VAL A 512 -6.41 -2.81 -11.63
C VAL A 512 -6.83 -4.25 -11.85
N ASP A 513 -6.36 -4.87 -12.92
CA ASP A 513 -6.67 -6.27 -13.21
C ASP A 513 -5.84 -7.24 -12.37
N ALA A 514 -6.14 -8.53 -12.50
CA ALA A 514 -5.45 -9.58 -11.76
C ALA A 514 -3.95 -9.75 -12.12
N THR A 515 -3.45 -9.04 -13.13
CA THR A 515 -2.01 -8.99 -13.46
C THR A 515 -1.28 -7.85 -12.76
N GLY A 516 -2.01 -6.93 -12.14
CA GLY A 516 -1.51 -5.68 -11.56
C GLY A 516 -1.44 -4.53 -12.56
N ALA A 517 -2.01 -4.67 -13.76
CA ALA A 517 -2.11 -3.61 -14.75
C ALA A 517 -3.33 -2.72 -14.47
N VAL A 518 -3.17 -1.39 -14.60
CA VAL A 518 -4.28 -0.45 -14.62
C VAL A 518 -4.96 -0.57 -15.98
N VAL A 519 -6.23 -0.98 -16.00
CA VAL A 519 -7.00 -1.24 -17.22
C VAL A 519 -8.04 -0.16 -17.52
N ALA A 520 -8.36 0.67 -16.53
CA ALA A 520 -9.20 1.86 -16.67
C ALA A 520 -8.88 2.84 -15.56
N GLU A 521 -8.85 4.14 -15.85
CA GLU A 521 -8.55 5.17 -14.86
C GLU A 521 -9.22 6.52 -15.15
N LEU A 522 -9.48 7.27 -14.07
CA LEU A 522 -9.63 8.71 -14.03
C LEU A 522 -8.42 9.25 -13.25
N GLY A 523 -7.62 10.07 -13.91
CA GLY A 523 -6.41 10.63 -13.31
C GLY A 523 -6.69 11.63 -12.18
N MET A 524 -5.63 12.03 -11.49
CA MET A 524 -5.68 13.08 -10.49
C MET A 524 -6.21 14.39 -11.08
N ASP A 525 -6.95 15.19 -10.29
CA ASP A 525 -7.53 16.47 -10.68
C ASP A 525 -8.59 16.40 -11.81
N GLN A 526 -9.10 15.24 -12.12
CA GLN A 526 -10.16 15.06 -13.11
C GLN A 526 -11.53 14.87 -12.42
N GLU A 527 -12.53 15.62 -12.88
CA GLU A 527 -13.94 15.37 -12.57
C GLU A 527 -14.51 14.38 -13.57
N GLY A 528 -15.24 13.37 -13.12
CA GLY A 528 -15.87 12.43 -14.03
C GLY A 528 -16.42 11.18 -13.40
N THR A 529 -16.79 10.27 -14.28
CA THR A 529 -17.25 8.92 -13.93
C THR A 529 -16.49 7.89 -14.75
N LEU A 530 -16.23 6.74 -14.14
CA LEU A 530 -15.56 5.61 -14.78
C LEU A 530 -16.44 4.38 -14.71
N THR A 531 -16.55 3.62 -15.80
CA THR A 531 -17.26 2.34 -15.81
C THR A 531 -16.37 1.23 -16.31
N TYR A 532 -16.45 0.07 -15.66
CA TYR A 532 -15.68 -1.09 -16.09
C TYR A 532 -16.39 -2.42 -15.72
N PRO A 533 -16.38 -3.41 -16.63
CA PRO A 533 -16.86 -4.77 -16.34
C PRO A 533 -15.75 -5.57 -15.65
N VAL A 534 -15.75 -5.61 -14.32
CA VAL A 534 -14.78 -6.32 -13.50
C VAL A 534 -15.04 -7.82 -13.55
N ALA A 535 -14.02 -8.60 -13.87
CA ALA A 535 -14.14 -10.06 -13.91
C ALA A 535 -14.05 -10.67 -12.50
N LEU A 536 -14.97 -11.58 -12.18
CA LEU A 536 -14.99 -12.33 -10.93
C LEU A 536 -14.11 -13.57 -11.08
N LEU A 537 -12.89 -13.50 -10.57
CA LEU A 537 -11.91 -14.55 -10.73
C LEU A 537 -11.78 -15.40 -9.46
N GLN A 538 -11.84 -16.71 -9.64
CA GLN A 538 -11.66 -17.71 -8.58
C GLN A 538 -10.31 -18.42 -8.76
N VAL A 539 -9.22 -17.68 -8.62
CA VAL A 539 -7.86 -18.21 -8.78
C VAL A 539 -7.21 -18.38 -7.41
N LYS A 540 -6.71 -19.58 -7.12
CA LYS A 540 -5.95 -19.83 -5.89
C LYS A 540 -4.47 -19.59 -6.12
N THR A 541 -3.87 -18.79 -5.25
CA THR A 541 -2.44 -18.45 -5.30
C THR A 541 -1.65 -19.18 -4.23
N GLY A 542 -0.33 -19.27 -4.44
CA GLY A 542 0.57 -19.76 -3.41
C GLY A 542 0.59 -18.80 -2.20
N TRP A 543 0.49 -17.49 -2.47
CA TRP A 543 0.46 -16.48 -1.43
C TRP A 543 -0.79 -16.57 -0.54
N GLU A 544 -1.99 -16.81 -1.10
CA GLU A 544 -3.19 -17.04 -0.28
C GLU A 544 -3.04 -18.24 0.67
N ARG A 545 -2.29 -19.25 0.23
CA ARG A 545 -2.07 -20.47 1.01
C ARG A 545 -0.99 -20.32 2.07
N PHE A 546 0.11 -19.67 1.75
CA PHE A 546 1.33 -19.65 2.55
C PHE A 546 1.76 -18.25 3.02
N GLY A 547 1.05 -17.19 2.59
CA GLY A 547 1.40 -15.80 2.88
C GLY A 547 2.79 -15.44 2.39
N ASP A 548 3.44 -14.57 3.11
CA ASP A 548 4.81 -14.13 2.87
C ASP A 548 5.85 -15.16 3.40
N SER A 549 5.67 -16.43 3.02
CA SER A 549 6.45 -17.57 3.52
C SER A 549 7.96 -17.43 3.32
N VAL A 550 8.39 -16.77 2.24
CA VAL A 550 9.82 -16.50 1.98
C VAL A 550 10.44 -15.64 3.07
N VAL A 551 9.76 -14.57 3.51
CA VAL A 551 10.27 -13.69 4.58
C VAL A 551 10.24 -14.37 5.94
N TRP A 552 9.21 -15.19 6.23
CA TRP A 552 9.16 -15.99 7.46
C TRP A 552 10.27 -17.03 7.52
N ALA A 553 10.49 -17.78 6.42
CA ALA A 553 11.61 -18.71 6.31
C ALA A 553 12.95 -17.98 6.47
N GLY A 554 13.10 -16.82 5.85
CA GLY A 554 14.25 -15.96 6.00
C GLY A 554 14.50 -15.50 7.43
N LEU A 555 13.45 -15.11 8.16
CA LEU A 555 13.54 -14.74 9.58
C LEU A 555 14.11 -15.88 10.42
N PHE A 556 13.57 -17.10 10.27
CA PHE A 556 14.09 -18.26 10.98
C PHE A 556 15.57 -18.52 10.69
N LEU A 557 15.98 -18.38 9.42
CA LEU A 557 17.38 -18.56 9.04
C LEU A 557 18.30 -17.47 9.62
N VAL A 558 17.87 -16.21 9.59
CA VAL A 558 18.63 -15.07 10.13
C VAL A 558 18.78 -15.20 11.65
N VAL A 559 17.68 -15.47 12.35
CA VAL A 559 17.69 -15.64 13.83
C VAL A 559 18.52 -16.86 14.21
N GLY A 560 18.35 -17.99 13.53
CA GLY A 560 19.14 -19.21 13.76
C GLY A 560 20.64 -18.96 13.56
N PHE A 561 21.02 -18.24 12.52
CA PHE A 561 22.41 -17.87 12.26
C PHE A 561 22.98 -16.96 13.38
N LEU A 562 22.25 -15.93 13.79
CA LEU A 562 22.70 -15.03 14.86
C LEU A 562 22.87 -15.76 16.19
N PHE A 563 21.97 -16.68 16.52
CA PHE A 563 22.05 -17.51 17.71
C PHE A 563 23.26 -18.46 17.69
N PHE A 564 23.48 -19.15 16.56
CA PHE A 564 24.64 -20.03 16.40
C PHE A 564 25.95 -19.24 16.52
N ARG A 565 26.01 -18.09 15.89
CA ARG A 565 27.18 -17.21 15.93
C ARG A 565 27.52 -16.73 17.33
N SER A 566 26.53 -16.37 18.17
CA SER A 566 26.76 -15.93 19.55
C SER A 566 27.44 -17.00 20.38
N ARG A 567 27.09 -18.27 20.17
CA ARG A 567 27.71 -19.41 20.88
C ARG A 567 29.17 -19.66 20.46
N VAL A 568 29.50 -19.46 19.18
CA VAL A 568 30.88 -19.65 18.68
C VAL A 568 31.81 -18.53 19.14
N SER A 569 31.29 -17.32 19.37
CA SER A 569 32.10 -16.19 19.85
C SER A 569 32.37 -16.21 21.36
N THR A 570 31.66 -17.04 22.12
CA THR A 570 31.83 -17.20 23.58
C THR A 570 32.72 -18.40 23.96
N GLN A 571 33.14 -19.21 23.00
CA GLN A 571 34.19 -20.21 23.09
C GLN A 571 35.51 -19.69 22.47
#